data_102ebe4b599cd794be7b0256aed0e475
#
_entry.id   102ebe4b599cd794be7b0256aed0e475
#
_cell.length_a   1.000
_cell.length_b   1.000
_cell.length_c   1.000
_cell.angle_alpha   90.00
_cell.angle_beta   90.00
_cell.angle_gamma   90.00
#
_symmetry.space_group_name_H-M   'P 1'
#
loop_
_entity.id
_entity.type
_entity.pdbx_description
1 polymer ?
#
loop_
_entity_poly.entity_id
_entity_poly.type
_entity_poly.pdbx_seq_one_letter_code
_entity_poly.pdbx_strand_id
1 'polypeptide(L)'
;VNSIITPPILFFFLGLIAAIFKSNISIPDDIKKFLSIYLLISIGYKGGFQIYNNGIDSYAIFVILICMLFSFFMPFILFFLLKKWVLKTGPDSVLIASSYSSVSAVTFITALNVLIADNIDYNGYMIVALTVMEFPAIIAGMMIYYLFVVKGSASVSQLTTFRRSAKEALLDYSVVLLVGSLIIGFLCGDGGNLDMAPLTSSLFKGMLALFLLGMGVSAGQQISLLRKAGVKLIAFAVFVPIVLSCLAILIGSSIHLGEGNTLLLAILFGGASYIAVPAAMSETVEGGNIGLMVALALVVTFVFNISVGIPLYLKILS
;
A
#
# COMPACT_ATOMS: atom_id res chain seq x y z
N VAL A 1 -5.03 -11.39 -21.21
CA VAL A 1 -4.33 -10.26 -21.88
C VAL A 1 -5.15 -8.97 -21.79
N ASN A 2 -6.47 -9.04 -21.54
CA ASN A 2 -7.34 -7.85 -21.47
C ASN A 2 -7.33 -7.11 -20.12
N SER A 3 -6.80 -7.74 -19.07
CA SER A 3 -6.81 -7.19 -17.70
C SER A 3 -5.87 -6.01 -17.47
N ILE A 4 -4.88 -5.79 -18.34
CA ILE A 4 -3.90 -4.69 -18.22
C ILE A 4 -4.47 -3.37 -18.74
N ILE A 5 -5.37 -3.43 -19.75
CA ILE A 5 -5.92 -2.22 -20.40
C ILE A 5 -7.26 -1.87 -19.75
N THR A 6 -7.23 -1.56 -18.46
CA THR A 6 -8.40 -0.99 -17.79
C THR A 6 -8.37 0.54 -17.87
N PRO A 7 -9.53 1.20 -18.05
CA PRO A 7 -9.57 2.66 -18.10
C PRO A 7 -8.83 3.36 -16.95
N PRO A 8 -8.96 2.94 -15.67
CA PRO A 8 -8.23 3.58 -14.58
C PRO A 8 -6.72 3.56 -14.75
N ILE A 9 -6.13 2.43 -15.21
CA ILE A 9 -4.69 2.31 -15.46
C ILE A 9 -4.25 3.21 -16.63
N LEU A 10 -5.05 3.30 -17.69
CA LEU A 10 -4.77 4.19 -18.81
C LEU A 10 -4.78 5.66 -18.38
N PHE A 11 -5.70 6.07 -17.50
CA PHE A 11 -5.72 7.42 -16.94
C PHE A 11 -4.47 7.73 -16.09
N PHE A 12 -3.93 6.73 -15.38
CA PHE A 12 -2.64 6.91 -14.71
C PHE A 12 -1.52 7.25 -15.70
N PHE A 13 -1.40 6.47 -16.78
CA PHE A 13 -0.38 6.74 -17.81
C PHE A 13 -0.60 8.06 -18.52
N LEU A 14 -1.84 8.46 -18.77
CA LEU A 14 -2.16 9.78 -19.30
C LEU A 14 -1.62 10.89 -18.39
N GLY A 15 -1.86 10.80 -17.08
CA GLY A 15 -1.33 11.74 -16.09
C GLY A 15 0.18 11.77 -16.03
N LEU A 16 0.81 10.60 -16.04
CA LEU A 16 2.27 10.46 -16.05
C LEU A 16 2.90 11.11 -17.30
N ILE A 17 2.37 10.80 -18.46
CA ILE A 17 2.82 11.36 -19.74
C ILE A 17 2.61 12.88 -19.77
N ALA A 18 1.44 13.36 -19.36
CA ALA A 18 1.13 14.79 -19.27
C ALA A 18 2.15 15.55 -18.40
N ALA A 19 2.51 15.00 -17.24
CA ALA A 19 3.50 15.61 -16.36
C ALA A 19 4.92 15.60 -16.97
N ILE A 20 5.31 14.50 -17.64
CA ILE A 20 6.61 14.40 -18.34
C ILE A 20 6.72 15.47 -19.43
N PHE A 21 5.66 15.68 -20.21
CA PHE A 21 5.59 16.71 -21.25
C PHE A 21 5.28 18.12 -20.71
N LYS A 22 5.27 18.30 -19.38
CA LYS A 22 4.99 19.59 -18.71
C LYS A 22 3.66 20.20 -19.11
N SER A 23 2.64 19.38 -19.31
CA SER A 23 1.26 19.83 -19.50
C SER A 23 0.77 20.59 -18.26
N ASN A 24 -0.13 21.55 -18.47
CA ASN A 24 -0.78 22.31 -17.39
C ASN A 24 -1.81 21.49 -16.60
N ILE A 25 -1.94 20.18 -16.83
CA ILE A 25 -2.84 19.31 -16.07
C ILE A 25 -2.35 19.23 -14.64
N SER A 26 -3.14 19.76 -13.72
CA SER A 26 -2.91 19.61 -12.28
C SER A 26 -4.22 19.23 -11.61
N ILE A 27 -4.16 18.25 -10.73
CA ILE A 27 -5.28 17.93 -9.83
C ILE A 27 -4.91 18.47 -8.46
N PRO A 28 -5.71 19.41 -7.91
CA PRO A 28 -5.50 19.96 -6.57
C PRO A 28 -5.37 18.86 -5.52
N ASP A 29 -4.52 19.05 -4.52
CA ASP A 29 -4.29 18.04 -3.48
C ASP A 29 -5.55 17.71 -2.68
N ASP A 30 -6.42 18.70 -2.46
CA ASP A 30 -7.72 18.49 -1.81
C ASP A 30 -8.63 17.54 -2.61
N ILE A 31 -8.60 17.63 -3.94
CA ILE A 31 -9.37 16.72 -4.80
C ILE A 31 -8.76 15.32 -4.74
N LYS A 32 -7.44 15.19 -4.79
CA LYS A 32 -6.75 13.88 -4.61
C LYS A 32 -7.09 13.26 -3.26
N LYS A 33 -7.10 14.07 -2.20
CA LYS A 33 -7.47 13.63 -0.85
C LYS A 33 -8.94 13.20 -0.78
N PHE A 34 -9.85 13.97 -1.35
CA PHE A 34 -11.28 13.60 -1.44
C PHE A 34 -11.48 12.27 -2.16
N LEU A 35 -10.82 12.08 -3.32
CA LEU A 35 -10.89 10.83 -4.07
C LEU A 35 -10.32 9.64 -3.26
N SER A 36 -9.21 9.85 -2.54
CA SER A 36 -8.64 8.83 -1.63
C SER A 36 -9.63 8.45 -0.54
N ILE A 37 -10.25 9.43 0.14
CA ILE A 37 -11.28 9.22 1.17
C ILE A 37 -12.44 8.41 0.60
N TYR A 38 -12.93 8.79 -0.56
CA TYR A 38 -14.01 8.09 -1.25
C TYR A 38 -13.67 6.62 -1.52
N LEU A 39 -12.48 6.35 -2.06
CA LEU A 39 -12.03 4.99 -2.39
C LEU A 39 -11.87 4.13 -1.14
N LEU A 40 -11.29 4.69 -0.06
CA LEU A 40 -11.12 4.01 1.22
C LEU A 40 -12.46 3.63 1.85
N ILE A 41 -13.42 4.56 1.87
CA ILE A 41 -14.78 4.31 2.37
C ILE A 41 -15.44 3.21 1.54
N SER A 42 -15.37 3.29 0.21
CA SER A 42 -16.03 2.33 -0.67
C SER A 42 -15.50 0.90 -0.48
N ILE A 43 -14.17 0.76 -0.31
CA ILE A 43 -13.54 -0.55 -0.14
C ILE A 43 -13.76 -1.09 1.26
N GLY A 44 -13.57 -0.26 2.28
CA GLY A 44 -13.84 -0.66 3.66
C GLY A 44 -15.29 -1.14 3.83
N TYR A 45 -16.24 -0.39 3.29
CA TYR A 45 -17.66 -0.77 3.33
C TYR A 45 -17.93 -2.12 2.64
N LYS A 46 -17.39 -2.32 1.43
CA LYS A 46 -17.51 -3.62 0.72
C LYS A 46 -16.87 -4.76 1.49
N GLY A 47 -15.70 -4.52 2.09
CA GLY A 47 -15.03 -5.52 2.93
C GLY A 47 -15.86 -5.90 4.14
N GLY A 48 -16.46 -4.91 4.81
CA GLY A 48 -17.35 -5.14 5.93
C GLY A 48 -18.61 -5.94 5.55
N PHE A 49 -19.22 -5.61 4.42
CA PHE A 49 -20.35 -6.35 3.89
C PHE A 49 -19.98 -7.81 3.53
N GLN A 50 -18.81 -8.04 2.92
CA GLN A 50 -18.36 -9.41 2.65
C GLN A 50 -18.11 -10.21 3.94
N ILE A 51 -17.60 -9.56 4.99
CA ILE A 51 -17.45 -10.19 6.30
C ILE A 51 -18.81 -10.50 6.94
N TYR A 52 -19.81 -9.63 6.77
CA TYR A 52 -21.18 -9.90 7.21
C TYR A 52 -21.73 -11.17 6.56
N ASN A 53 -21.52 -11.36 5.27
CA ASN A 53 -22.03 -12.52 4.53
C ASN A 53 -21.24 -13.81 4.78
N ASN A 54 -19.91 -13.72 4.86
CA ASN A 54 -19.03 -14.90 4.86
C ASN A 54 -18.49 -15.22 6.28
N GLY A 55 -18.59 -14.27 7.22
CA GLY A 55 -17.97 -14.40 8.53
C GLY A 55 -16.44 -14.19 8.52
N ILE A 56 -15.84 -14.28 9.68
CA ILE A 56 -14.38 -14.40 9.89
C ILE A 56 -14.13 -15.73 10.59
N ASP A 57 -13.60 -16.68 9.88
CA ASP A 57 -13.24 -17.99 10.43
C ASP A 57 -11.79 -18.02 10.95
N SER A 58 -11.38 -19.13 11.53
CA SER A 58 -10.02 -19.32 12.04
C SER A 58 -8.97 -19.21 10.93
N TYR A 59 -9.32 -19.54 9.69
CA TYR A 59 -8.44 -19.45 8.55
C TYR A 59 -8.19 -17.99 8.15
N ALA A 60 -9.22 -17.15 8.10
CA ALA A 60 -9.09 -15.71 7.88
C ALA A 60 -8.18 -15.06 8.94
N ILE A 61 -8.37 -15.41 10.22
CA ILE A 61 -7.52 -14.94 11.32
C ILE A 61 -6.06 -15.35 11.11
N PHE A 62 -5.83 -16.60 10.69
CA PHE A 62 -4.47 -17.10 10.40
C PHE A 62 -3.79 -16.30 9.28
N VAL A 63 -4.49 -15.99 8.18
CA VAL A 63 -3.98 -15.17 7.08
C VAL A 63 -3.66 -13.75 7.55
N ILE A 64 -4.56 -13.12 8.32
CA ILE A 64 -4.35 -11.79 8.88
C ILE A 64 -3.10 -11.77 9.78
N LEU A 65 -2.89 -12.80 10.61
CA LEU A 65 -1.69 -12.93 11.45
C LEU A 65 -0.41 -13.08 10.63
N ILE A 66 -0.42 -13.84 9.54
CA ILE A 66 0.72 -13.91 8.60
C ILE A 66 1.05 -12.50 8.06
N CYS A 67 0.05 -11.75 7.64
CA CYS A 67 0.22 -10.40 7.15
C CYS A 67 0.82 -9.45 8.21
N MET A 68 0.32 -9.50 9.44
CA MET A 68 0.85 -8.70 10.55
C MET A 68 2.31 -9.05 10.87
N LEU A 69 2.63 -10.35 10.96
CA LEU A 69 3.99 -10.82 11.23
C LEU A 69 4.94 -10.41 10.09
N PHE A 70 4.53 -10.57 8.85
CA PHE A 70 5.31 -10.10 7.70
C PHE A 70 5.61 -8.61 7.83
N SER A 71 4.58 -7.78 8.02
CA SER A 71 4.71 -6.33 8.13
C SER A 71 5.61 -5.89 9.31
N PHE A 72 5.62 -6.65 10.41
CA PHE A 72 6.48 -6.36 11.56
C PHE A 72 7.92 -6.81 11.39
N PHE A 73 8.18 -7.99 10.83
CA PHE A 73 9.54 -8.54 10.75
C PHE A 73 10.29 -8.12 9.49
N MET A 74 9.59 -7.87 8.39
CA MET A 74 10.22 -7.51 7.12
C MET A 74 11.03 -6.21 7.16
N PRO A 75 10.66 -5.16 7.90
CA PRO A 75 11.49 -3.95 8.01
C PRO A 75 12.90 -4.24 8.53
N PHE A 76 13.06 -5.18 9.47
CA PHE A 76 14.38 -5.57 9.98
C PHE A 76 15.24 -6.18 8.88
N ILE A 77 14.68 -7.11 8.11
CA ILE A 77 15.39 -7.79 7.01
C ILE A 77 15.81 -6.77 5.96
N LEU A 78 14.87 -5.93 5.51
CA LEU A 78 15.12 -4.93 4.47
C LEU A 78 16.07 -3.83 4.95
N PHE A 79 16.03 -3.43 6.21
CA PHE A 79 16.96 -2.46 6.77
C PHE A 79 18.42 -2.95 6.68
N PHE A 80 18.71 -4.18 7.13
CA PHE A 80 20.06 -4.73 7.07
C PHE A 80 20.52 -4.94 5.63
N LEU A 81 19.61 -5.36 4.74
CA LEU A 81 19.89 -5.50 3.32
C LEU A 81 20.24 -4.14 2.69
N LEU A 82 19.43 -3.12 2.92
CA LEU A 82 19.66 -1.76 2.42
C LEU A 82 20.98 -1.19 2.95
N LYS A 83 21.20 -1.25 4.26
CA LYS A 83 22.40 -0.70 4.91
C LYS A 83 23.68 -1.37 4.46
N LYS A 84 23.63 -2.69 4.19
CA LYS A 84 24.83 -3.46 3.77
C LYS A 84 25.13 -3.29 2.28
N TRP A 85 24.12 -3.26 1.40
CA TRP A 85 24.32 -3.44 -0.04
C TRP A 85 23.94 -2.23 -0.90
N VAL A 86 23.07 -1.35 -0.41
CA VAL A 86 22.44 -0.31 -1.23
C VAL A 86 22.75 1.09 -0.72
N LEU A 87 22.55 1.35 0.56
CA LEU A 87 22.65 2.67 1.20
C LEU A 87 23.65 2.66 2.36
N LYS A 88 24.42 3.78 2.46
CA LYS A 88 25.31 3.98 3.62
C LYS A 88 24.61 4.70 4.78
N THR A 89 23.48 5.36 4.54
CA THR A 89 22.73 6.15 5.53
C THR A 89 21.74 5.29 6.29
N GLY A 90 21.77 5.39 7.61
CA GLY A 90 20.83 4.67 8.49
C GLY A 90 19.39 5.17 8.36
N PRO A 91 19.15 6.49 8.44
CA PRO A 91 17.80 7.06 8.34
C PRO A 91 17.07 6.69 7.05
N ASP A 92 17.71 6.84 5.87
CA ASP A 92 17.09 6.46 4.60
C ASP A 92 16.79 4.96 4.53
N SER A 93 17.70 4.11 5.08
CA SER A 93 17.47 2.67 5.13
C SER A 93 16.26 2.30 5.97
N VAL A 94 16.02 3.00 7.10
CA VAL A 94 14.83 2.81 7.93
C VAL A 94 13.56 3.20 7.19
N LEU A 95 13.54 4.41 6.62
CA LEU A 95 12.36 4.92 5.89
C LEU A 95 11.96 3.98 4.74
N ILE A 96 12.93 3.59 3.90
CA ILE A 96 12.67 2.73 2.76
C ILE A 96 12.27 1.31 3.22
N ALA A 97 12.96 0.73 4.22
CA ALA A 97 12.59 -0.57 4.76
C ALA A 97 11.16 -0.60 5.32
N SER A 98 10.76 0.43 6.07
CA SER A 98 9.40 0.56 6.61
C SER A 98 8.36 0.71 5.50
N SER A 99 8.66 1.55 4.49
CA SER A 99 7.78 1.76 3.34
C SER A 99 7.51 0.45 2.58
N TYR A 100 8.57 -0.35 2.32
CA TYR A 100 8.50 -1.61 1.56
C TYR A 100 8.05 -2.82 2.39
N SER A 101 7.73 -2.62 3.64
CA SER A 101 7.14 -3.63 4.53
C SER A 101 5.71 -3.28 4.94
N SER A 102 5.27 -2.10 4.59
CA SER A 102 3.89 -1.63 4.69
C SER A 102 3.16 -1.85 3.37
N VAL A 103 2.01 -1.28 3.21
CA VAL A 103 1.11 -1.54 2.08
C VAL A 103 0.91 -0.30 1.20
N SER A 104 0.51 -0.54 -0.04
CA SER A 104 -0.03 0.48 -0.94
C SER A 104 -1.53 0.25 -1.13
N ALA A 105 -2.35 1.03 -0.44
CA ALA A 105 -3.80 0.95 -0.57
C ALA A 105 -4.25 1.13 -2.03
N VAL A 106 -3.60 2.02 -2.78
CA VAL A 106 -3.96 2.29 -4.19
C VAL A 106 -3.62 1.11 -5.11
N THR A 107 -2.46 0.45 -4.90
CA THR A 107 -2.13 -0.77 -5.66
C THR A 107 -3.14 -1.87 -5.36
N PHE A 108 -3.50 -2.04 -4.09
CA PHE A 108 -4.50 -3.01 -3.66
C PHE A 108 -5.87 -2.73 -4.28
N ILE A 109 -6.33 -1.47 -4.26
CA ILE A 109 -7.58 -1.03 -4.91
C ILE A 109 -7.56 -1.34 -6.41
N THR A 110 -6.43 -1.10 -7.05
CA THR A 110 -6.27 -1.38 -8.49
C THR A 110 -6.35 -2.88 -8.77
N ALA A 111 -5.71 -3.72 -7.95
CA ALA A 111 -5.81 -5.18 -8.04
C ALA A 111 -7.24 -5.68 -7.80
N LEU A 112 -7.94 -5.14 -6.79
CA LEU A 112 -9.36 -5.44 -6.56
C LEU A 112 -10.21 -5.12 -7.79
N ASN A 113 -9.98 -3.97 -8.44
CA ASN A 113 -10.73 -3.61 -9.65
C ASN A 113 -10.47 -4.58 -10.80
N VAL A 114 -9.24 -5.12 -10.92
CA VAL A 114 -8.90 -6.16 -11.90
C VAL A 114 -9.64 -7.46 -11.57
N LEU A 115 -9.62 -7.93 -10.32
CA LEU A 115 -10.34 -9.14 -9.90
C LEU A 115 -11.86 -9.04 -10.19
N ILE A 116 -12.46 -7.88 -9.86
CA ILE A 116 -13.89 -7.63 -10.14
C ILE A 116 -14.16 -7.63 -11.66
N ALA A 117 -13.27 -7.07 -12.47
CA ALA A 117 -13.44 -7.02 -13.93
C ALA A 117 -13.32 -8.41 -14.57
N ASP A 118 -12.48 -9.27 -14.03
CA ASP A 118 -12.25 -10.64 -14.53
C ASP A 118 -13.16 -11.67 -13.83
N ASN A 119 -14.10 -11.24 -12.95
CA ASN A 119 -14.99 -12.08 -12.14
C ASN A 119 -14.24 -13.14 -11.29
N ILE A 120 -13.11 -12.74 -10.72
CA ILE A 120 -12.33 -13.60 -9.81
C ILE A 120 -12.72 -13.29 -8.36
N ASP A 121 -13.10 -14.32 -7.62
CA ASP A 121 -13.56 -14.20 -6.25
C ASP A 121 -12.43 -13.85 -5.28
N TYR A 122 -12.74 -13.04 -4.28
CA TYR A 122 -11.88 -12.69 -3.17
C TYR A 122 -12.68 -12.50 -1.88
N ASN A 123 -12.03 -12.58 -0.74
CA ASN A 123 -12.67 -12.48 0.56
C ASN A 123 -12.42 -11.12 1.24
N GLY A 124 -13.43 -10.61 1.97
CA GLY A 124 -13.36 -9.32 2.68
C GLY A 124 -12.27 -9.23 3.73
N TYR A 125 -11.82 -10.35 4.32
CA TYR A 125 -10.72 -10.34 5.28
C TYR A 125 -9.38 -9.87 4.68
N MET A 126 -9.20 -9.89 3.35
CA MET A 126 -8.04 -9.30 2.70
C MET A 126 -8.00 -7.77 2.82
N ILE A 127 -9.16 -7.12 2.98
CA ILE A 127 -9.25 -5.68 3.27
C ILE A 127 -8.88 -5.42 4.74
N VAL A 128 -9.21 -6.34 5.65
CA VAL A 128 -8.71 -6.29 7.03
C VAL A 128 -7.19 -6.44 7.03
N ALA A 129 -6.64 -7.40 6.28
CA ALA A 129 -5.19 -7.61 6.14
C ALA A 129 -4.49 -6.33 5.65
N LEU A 130 -5.02 -5.66 4.61
CA LEU A 130 -4.52 -4.36 4.15
C LEU A 130 -4.40 -3.37 5.31
N THR A 131 -5.45 -3.24 6.11
CA THR A 131 -5.53 -2.25 7.19
C THR A 131 -4.56 -2.55 8.32
N VAL A 132 -4.48 -3.82 8.75
CA VAL A 132 -3.64 -4.19 9.90
C VAL A 132 -2.16 -4.24 9.58
N MET A 133 -1.76 -4.31 8.31
CA MET A 133 -0.35 -4.31 7.91
C MET A 133 0.31 -2.92 8.00
N GLU A 134 -0.43 -1.83 7.93
CA GLU A 134 0.16 -0.48 7.99
C GLU A 134 0.90 -0.22 9.30
N PHE A 135 0.29 -0.55 10.42
CA PHE A 135 0.77 -0.22 11.75
C PHE A 135 2.03 -0.98 12.20
N PRO A 136 2.15 -2.32 12.06
CA PRO A 136 3.33 -3.05 12.49
C PRO A 136 4.61 -2.62 11.76
N ALA A 137 4.53 -2.25 10.47
CA ALA A 137 5.68 -1.75 9.70
C ALA A 137 6.23 -0.44 10.25
N ILE A 138 5.33 0.48 10.65
CA ILE A 138 5.71 1.77 11.23
C ILE A 138 6.37 1.57 12.59
N ILE A 139 5.77 0.74 13.46
CA ILE A 139 6.36 0.42 14.78
C ILE A 139 7.74 -0.21 14.61
N ALA A 140 7.88 -1.23 13.77
CA ALA A 140 9.14 -1.90 13.52
C ALA A 140 10.20 -0.92 12.98
N GLY A 141 9.81 -0.03 12.06
CA GLY A 141 10.69 1.01 11.54
C GLY A 141 11.19 1.96 12.62
N MET A 142 10.31 2.42 13.50
CA MET A 142 10.69 3.25 14.65
C MET A 142 11.60 2.49 15.60
N MET A 143 11.32 1.22 15.89
CA MET A 143 12.20 0.38 16.72
C MET A 143 13.60 0.27 16.10
N ILE A 144 13.68 0.00 14.78
CA ILE A 144 14.96 -0.08 14.06
C ILE A 144 15.71 1.24 14.16
N TYR A 145 15.03 2.38 14.01
CA TYR A 145 15.64 3.70 14.10
C TYR A 145 16.29 3.93 15.46
N TYR A 146 15.56 3.67 16.53
CA TYR A 146 16.09 3.86 17.89
C TYR A 146 17.16 2.83 18.28
N LEU A 147 17.06 1.58 17.82
CA LEU A 147 18.02 0.53 18.19
C LEU A 147 19.32 0.58 17.38
N PHE A 148 19.26 0.96 16.10
CA PHE A 148 20.40 0.77 15.19
C PHE A 148 20.91 2.06 14.54
N VAL A 149 20.17 3.16 14.61
CA VAL A 149 20.54 4.43 13.95
C VAL A 149 20.89 5.49 14.98
N VAL A 150 20.06 5.69 15.99
CA VAL A 150 20.33 6.65 17.08
C VAL A 150 21.36 6.08 18.02
N LYS A 151 22.54 6.72 18.09
CA LYS A 151 23.59 6.34 19.03
C LYS A 151 23.35 7.05 20.37
N GLY A 152 22.95 6.31 21.38
CA GLY A 152 22.78 6.84 22.75
C GLY A 152 21.72 6.06 23.53
N SER A 153 21.68 6.28 24.86
CA SER A 153 20.61 5.73 25.70
C SER A 153 19.28 6.39 25.33
N ALA A 154 18.23 5.60 25.15
CA ALA A 154 16.90 6.13 24.88
C ALA A 154 16.49 7.13 25.97
N SER A 155 16.30 8.39 25.59
CA SER A 155 15.83 9.44 26.50
C SER A 155 14.31 9.35 26.69
N VAL A 156 13.82 9.93 27.78
CA VAL A 156 12.36 10.04 28.03
C VAL A 156 11.67 10.76 26.87
N SER A 157 12.34 11.73 26.24
CA SER A 157 11.87 12.44 25.05
C SER A 157 11.66 11.50 23.85
N GLN A 158 12.55 10.54 23.63
CA GLN A 158 12.44 9.57 22.53
C GLN A 158 11.27 8.61 22.74
N LEU A 159 11.01 8.19 23.97
CA LEU A 159 9.86 7.33 24.29
C LEU A 159 8.53 8.07 24.10
N THR A 160 8.47 9.37 24.44
CA THR A 160 7.28 10.19 24.20
C THR A 160 7.03 10.40 22.70
N THR A 161 8.08 10.65 21.92
CA THR A 161 8.00 10.76 20.46
C THR A 161 7.54 9.45 19.84
N PHE A 162 8.10 8.30 20.25
CA PHE A 162 7.67 6.98 19.79
C PHE A 162 6.17 6.75 20.06
N ARG A 163 5.71 7.00 21.31
CA ARG A 163 4.28 6.83 21.65
C ARG A 163 3.37 7.77 20.84
N ARG A 164 3.80 9.00 20.63
CA ARG A 164 3.06 9.98 19.83
C ARG A 164 2.94 9.51 18.39
N SER A 165 4.05 9.15 17.74
CA SER A 165 4.06 8.70 16.35
C SER A 165 3.30 7.36 16.15
N ALA A 166 3.39 6.44 17.12
CA ALA A 166 2.59 5.21 17.10
C ALA A 166 1.09 5.51 17.21
N LYS A 167 0.69 6.46 18.05
CA LYS A 167 -0.70 6.92 18.15
C LYS A 167 -1.16 7.61 16.86
N GLU A 168 -0.34 8.47 16.28
CA GLU A 168 -0.61 9.15 15.01
C GLU A 168 -0.79 8.15 13.85
N ALA A 169 0.03 7.10 13.80
CA ALA A 169 -0.13 6.02 12.83
C ALA A 169 -1.44 5.24 12.98
N LEU A 170 -1.89 4.98 14.21
CA LEU A 170 -3.19 4.33 14.47
C LEU A 170 -4.38 5.24 14.16
N LEU A 171 -4.21 6.55 14.30
CA LEU A 171 -5.23 7.57 14.05
C LEU A 171 -5.09 8.21 12.66
N ASP A 172 -4.22 7.65 11.80
CA ASP A 172 -4.15 8.10 10.42
C ASP A 172 -5.52 7.98 9.74
N TYR A 173 -5.86 8.97 8.92
CA TYR A 173 -7.18 9.04 8.30
C TYR A 173 -7.49 7.81 7.44
N SER A 174 -6.49 7.20 6.82
CA SER A 174 -6.68 6.00 5.99
C SER A 174 -7.09 4.79 6.84
N VAL A 175 -6.43 4.59 7.97
CA VAL A 175 -6.77 3.53 8.92
C VAL A 175 -8.15 3.74 9.52
N VAL A 176 -8.43 4.96 10.01
CA VAL A 176 -9.73 5.29 10.62
C VAL A 176 -10.87 5.11 9.63
N LEU A 177 -10.69 5.55 8.37
CA LEU A 177 -11.72 5.42 7.34
C LEU A 177 -11.93 3.95 6.93
N LEU A 178 -10.86 3.19 6.73
CA LEU A 178 -10.97 1.77 6.38
C LEU A 178 -11.64 0.97 7.49
N VAL A 179 -11.18 1.09 8.74
CA VAL A 179 -11.77 0.38 9.89
C VAL A 179 -13.21 0.84 10.12
N GLY A 180 -13.45 2.15 10.13
CA GLY A 180 -14.79 2.70 10.36
C GLY A 180 -15.79 2.27 9.29
N SER A 181 -15.44 2.38 8.01
CA SER A 181 -16.33 1.95 6.92
C SER A 181 -16.51 0.43 6.87
N LEU A 182 -15.50 -0.35 7.25
CA LEU A 182 -15.61 -1.81 7.39
C LEU A 182 -16.62 -2.19 8.50
N ILE A 183 -16.54 -1.54 9.66
CA ILE A 183 -17.51 -1.74 10.75
C ILE A 183 -18.91 -1.34 10.29
N ILE A 184 -19.06 -0.20 9.62
CA ILE A 184 -20.35 0.25 9.10
C ILE A 184 -20.91 -0.75 8.09
N GLY A 185 -20.10 -1.22 7.13
CA GLY A 185 -20.51 -2.21 6.13
C GLY A 185 -20.95 -3.53 6.75
N PHE A 186 -20.27 -3.98 7.81
CA PHE A 186 -20.64 -5.15 8.58
C PHE A 186 -21.97 -4.96 9.32
N LEU A 187 -22.18 -3.83 9.98
CA LEU A 187 -23.37 -3.55 10.77
C LEU A 187 -24.63 -3.32 9.90
N CYS A 188 -24.48 -2.71 8.72
CA CYS A 188 -25.60 -2.40 7.84
C CYS A 188 -26.12 -3.61 7.04
N GLY A 189 -25.31 -4.62 6.82
CA GLY A 189 -25.71 -5.86 6.13
C GLY A 189 -26.35 -5.61 4.76
N ASP A 190 -27.34 -6.44 4.39
CA ASP A 190 -27.96 -6.43 3.05
C ASP A 190 -28.69 -5.12 2.71
N GLY A 191 -29.44 -4.56 3.65
CA GLY A 191 -30.17 -3.31 3.45
C GLY A 191 -29.24 -2.16 3.10
N GLY A 192 -28.19 -1.98 3.91
CA GLY A 192 -27.21 -0.92 3.67
C GLY A 192 -26.39 -1.12 2.39
N ASN A 193 -26.17 -2.38 1.99
CA ASN A 193 -25.45 -2.66 0.73
C ASN A 193 -26.23 -2.18 -0.50
N LEU A 194 -27.55 -2.31 -0.51
CA LEU A 194 -28.40 -1.79 -1.60
C LEU A 194 -28.32 -0.26 -1.66
N ASP A 195 -28.39 0.43 -0.54
CA ASP A 195 -28.32 1.89 -0.46
C ASP A 195 -26.96 2.43 -0.90
N MET A 196 -25.88 1.72 -0.54
CA MET A 196 -24.50 2.12 -0.86
C MET A 196 -24.00 1.66 -2.22
N ALA A 197 -24.73 0.78 -2.94
CA ALA A 197 -24.33 0.23 -4.24
C ALA A 197 -23.99 1.33 -5.28
N PRO A 198 -24.71 2.46 -5.41
CA PRO A 198 -24.33 3.53 -6.33
C PRO A 198 -22.92 4.06 -6.05
N LEU A 199 -22.59 4.26 -4.78
CA LEU A 199 -21.31 4.79 -4.34
C LEU A 199 -20.19 3.73 -4.49
N THR A 200 -20.43 2.53 -4.01
CA THR A 200 -19.38 1.49 -3.90
C THR A 200 -19.16 0.71 -5.18
N SER A 201 -20.05 0.78 -6.17
CA SER A 201 -19.98 0.02 -7.42
C SER A 201 -20.01 0.91 -8.67
N SER A 202 -21.10 1.66 -8.89
CA SER A 202 -21.30 2.39 -10.15
C SER A 202 -20.31 3.54 -10.33
N LEU A 203 -20.11 4.37 -9.30
CA LEU A 203 -19.18 5.50 -9.34
C LEU A 203 -17.72 5.09 -9.12
N PHE A 204 -17.47 3.93 -8.53
CA PHE A 204 -16.15 3.52 -8.08
C PHE A 204 -15.08 3.56 -9.18
N LYS A 205 -15.37 2.99 -10.36
CA LYS A 205 -14.42 2.93 -11.48
C LYS A 205 -14.06 4.32 -12.00
N GLY A 206 -15.04 5.23 -12.07
CA GLY A 206 -14.82 6.62 -12.51
C GLY A 206 -13.96 7.40 -11.51
N MET A 207 -14.27 7.29 -10.22
CA MET A 207 -13.47 7.94 -9.16
C MET A 207 -12.06 7.38 -9.07
N LEU A 208 -11.89 6.06 -9.25
CA LEU A 208 -10.56 5.43 -9.33
C LEU A 208 -9.77 5.96 -10.53
N ALA A 209 -10.40 6.13 -11.69
CA ALA A 209 -9.74 6.67 -12.88
C ALA A 209 -9.25 8.11 -12.66
N LEU A 210 -10.08 8.98 -12.07
CA LEU A 210 -9.68 10.35 -11.72
C LEU A 210 -8.57 10.37 -10.67
N PHE A 211 -8.64 9.51 -9.67
CA PHE A 211 -7.59 9.38 -8.67
C PHE A 211 -6.27 8.94 -9.29
N LEU A 212 -6.30 7.88 -10.13
CA LEU A 212 -5.10 7.38 -10.79
C LEU A 212 -4.51 8.40 -11.80
N LEU A 213 -5.33 9.21 -12.48
CA LEU A 213 -4.85 10.35 -13.25
C LEU A 213 -4.01 11.30 -12.39
N GLY A 214 -4.53 11.68 -11.21
CA GLY A 214 -3.81 12.54 -10.26
C GLY A 214 -2.51 11.91 -9.75
N MET A 215 -2.53 10.60 -9.47
CA MET A 215 -1.34 9.85 -9.06
C MET A 215 -0.30 9.80 -10.18
N GLY A 216 -0.73 9.64 -11.43
CA GLY A 216 0.15 9.70 -12.61
C GLY A 216 0.85 11.05 -12.72
N VAL A 217 0.12 12.15 -12.58
CA VAL A 217 0.70 13.52 -12.57
C VAL A 217 1.71 13.65 -11.43
N SER A 218 1.36 13.23 -10.22
CA SER A 218 2.27 13.29 -9.06
C SER A 218 3.54 12.45 -9.27
N ALA A 219 3.42 11.26 -9.85
CA ALA A 219 4.55 10.40 -10.19
C ALA A 219 5.48 11.09 -11.20
N GLY A 220 4.92 11.67 -12.27
CA GLY A 220 5.69 12.37 -13.28
C GLY A 220 6.49 13.56 -12.74
N GLN A 221 5.91 14.33 -11.81
CA GLN A 221 6.57 15.44 -11.13
C GLN A 221 7.76 14.98 -10.26
N GLN A 222 7.73 13.76 -9.72
CA GLN A 222 8.76 13.22 -8.84
C GLN A 222 9.88 12.47 -9.58
N ILE A 223 9.80 12.25 -10.90
CA ILE A 223 10.82 11.55 -11.71
C ILE A 223 12.21 12.16 -11.51
N SER A 224 12.31 13.49 -11.37
CA SER A 224 13.60 14.16 -11.17
C SER A 224 14.34 13.72 -9.89
N LEU A 225 13.63 13.30 -8.86
CA LEU A 225 14.22 12.79 -7.61
C LEU A 225 14.90 11.43 -7.81
N LEU A 226 14.39 10.60 -8.73
CA LEU A 226 14.97 9.30 -9.04
C LEU A 226 16.35 9.39 -9.69
N ARG A 227 16.65 10.48 -10.41
CA ARG A 227 17.99 10.69 -10.99
C ARG A 227 19.09 10.73 -9.92
N LYS A 228 18.73 11.11 -8.69
CA LYS A 228 19.64 11.16 -7.53
C LYS A 228 19.69 9.83 -6.76
N ALA A 229 18.73 8.94 -6.99
CA ALA A 229 18.60 7.68 -6.24
C ALA A 229 19.72 6.67 -6.53
N GLY A 230 20.26 6.69 -7.75
CA GLY A 230 21.23 5.71 -8.22
C GLY A 230 20.61 4.36 -8.60
N VAL A 231 21.32 3.63 -9.46
CA VAL A 231 20.84 2.38 -10.07
C VAL A 231 20.50 1.30 -9.02
N LYS A 232 21.28 1.22 -7.93
CA LYS A 232 21.06 0.21 -6.88
C LYS A 232 19.70 0.36 -6.17
N LEU A 233 19.28 1.61 -5.90
CA LEU A 233 17.98 1.88 -5.28
C LEU A 233 16.82 1.63 -6.23
N ILE A 234 17.00 1.98 -7.50
CA ILE A 234 15.98 1.69 -8.52
C ILE A 234 15.83 0.19 -8.71
N ALA A 235 16.94 -0.55 -8.76
CA ALA A 235 16.91 -2.01 -8.81
C ALA A 235 16.22 -2.60 -7.57
N PHE A 236 16.55 -2.11 -6.38
CA PHE A 236 15.86 -2.50 -5.14
C PHE A 236 14.34 -2.29 -5.26
N ALA A 237 13.92 -1.12 -5.75
CA ALA A 237 12.51 -0.74 -5.88
C ALA A 237 11.71 -1.60 -6.89
N VAL A 238 12.38 -2.34 -7.76
CA VAL A 238 11.76 -3.30 -8.69
C VAL A 238 11.90 -4.74 -8.18
N PHE A 239 13.10 -5.16 -7.81
CA PHE A 239 13.36 -6.57 -7.49
C PHE A 239 12.80 -7.01 -6.14
N VAL A 240 12.84 -6.14 -5.11
CA VAL A 240 12.29 -6.50 -3.79
C VAL A 240 10.78 -6.74 -3.84
N PRO A 241 9.95 -5.88 -4.44
CA PRO A 241 8.54 -6.17 -4.65
C PRO A 241 8.27 -7.50 -5.36
N ILE A 242 9.04 -7.83 -6.40
CA ILE A 242 8.91 -9.10 -7.11
C ILE A 242 9.18 -10.27 -6.17
N VAL A 243 10.30 -10.24 -5.45
CA VAL A 243 10.67 -11.31 -4.52
C VAL A 243 9.64 -11.50 -3.42
N LEU A 244 9.15 -10.40 -2.83
CA LEU A 244 8.15 -10.44 -1.78
C LEU A 244 6.78 -10.91 -2.30
N SER A 245 6.38 -10.50 -3.51
CA SER A 245 5.17 -11.00 -4.17
C SER A 245 5.28 -12.49 -4.50
N CYS A 246 6.42 -12.96 -5.00
CA CYS A 246 6.66 -14.39 -5.23
C CYS A 246 6.59 -15.18 -3.92
N LEU A 247 7.16 -14.66 -2.83
CA LEU A 247 7.03 -15.27 -1.50
C LEU A 247 5.56 -15.36 -1.07
N ALA A 248 4.78 -14.31 -1.28
CA ALA A 248 3.35 -14.29 -0.99
C ALA A 248 2.57 -15.32 -1.82
N ILE A 249 2.89 -15.45 -3.12
CA ILE A 249 2.30 -16.46 -4.01
C ILE A 249 2.61 -17.87 -3.50
N LEU A 250 3.86 -18.14 -3.12
CA LEU A 250 4.26 -19.43 -2.56
C LEU A 250 3.49 -19.74 -1.26
N ILE A 251 3.38 -18.76 -0.36
CA ILE A 251 2.61 -18.91 0.89
C ILE A 251 1.14 -19.15 0.55
N GLY A 252 0.51 -18.30 -0.25
CA GLY A 252 -0.91 -18.39 -0.59
C GLY A 252 -1.27 -19.71 -1.26
N SER A 253 -0.42 -20.20 -2.19
CA SER A 253 -0.60 -21.50 -2.83
C SER A 253 -0.45 -22.66 -1.84
N SER A 254 0.53 -22.57 -0.93
CA SER A 254 0.78 -23.63 0.07
C SER A 254 -0.37 -23.77 1.07
N ILE A 255 -1.07 -22.70 1.38
CA ILE A 255 -2.22 -22.69 2.30
C ILE A 255 -3.56 -22.75 1.56
N HIS A 256 -3.56 -22.96 0.24
CA HIS A 256 -4.78 -23.01 -0.60
C HIS A 256 -5.68 -21.78 -0.49
N LEU A 257 -5.09 -20.58 -0.54
CA LEU A 257 -5.77 -19.31 -0.30
C LEU A 257 -6.80 -18.93 -1.39
N GLY A 258 -6.74 -19.58 -2.54
CA GLY A 258 -7.51 -19.22 -3.74
C GLY A 258 -6.83 -18.12 -4.55
N GLU A 259 -7.14 -18.06 -5.86
CA GLU A 259 -6.46 -17.20 -6.83
C GLU A 259 -6.54 -15.72 -6.46
N GLY A 260 -7.74 -15.18 -6.25
CA GLY A 260 -7.94 -13.75 -5.96
C GLY A 260 -7.31 -13.31 -4.65
N ASN A 261 -7.45 -14.11 -3.58
CA ASN A 261 -6.84 -13.80 -2.30
C ASN A 261 -5.31 -13.90 -2.37
N THR A 262 -4.76 -14.86 -3.13
CA THR A 262 -3.31 -15.00 -3.33
C THR A 262 -2.73 -13.82 -4.12
N LEU A 263 -3.45 -13.34 -5.15
CA LEU A 263 -3.08 -12.11 -5.84
C LEU A 263 -3.05 -10.92 -4.88
N LEU A 264 -4.09 -10.75 -4.07
CA LEU A 264 -4.16 -9.66 -3.10
C LEU A 264 -3.03 -9.76 -2.07
N LEU A 265 -2.69 -10.96 -1.59
CA LEU A 265 -1.56 -11.19 -0.71
C LEU A 265 -0.24 -10.81 -1.38
N ALA A 266 -0.05 -11.16 -2.66
CA ALA A 266 1.13 -10.79 -3.43
C ALA A 266 1.28 -9.27 -3.56
N ILE A 267 0.18 -8.56 -3.76
CA ILE A 267 0.14 -7.09 -3.84
C ILE A 267 0.37 -6.44 -2.47
N LEU A 268 -0.12 -7.03 -1.40
CA LEU A 268 0.17 -6.57 -0.03
C LEU A 268 1.66 -6.68 0.30
N PHE A 269 2.29 -7.81 0.02
CA PHE A 269 3.71 -8.04 0.31
C PHE A 269 4.64 -7.29 -0.65
N GLY A 270 4.28 -7.17 -1.93
CA GLY A 270 5.04 -6.46 -2.95
C GLY A 270 4.69 -4.97 -3.07
N GLY A 271 3.87 -4.44 -2.17
CA GLY A 271 3.53 -3.03 -2.11
C GLY A 271 4.62 -2.17 -1.47
N ALA A 272 4.46 -0.84 -1.54
CA ALA A 272 5.26 0.09 -0.78
C ALA A 272 4.39 1.29 -0.38
N SER A 273 4.41 1.67 0.89
CA SER A 273 3.64 2.79 1.42
C SER A 273 4.28 4.12 1.04
N TYR A 274 3.52 4.98 0.39
CA TYR A 274 3.93 6.36 0.05
C TYR A 274 3.01 7.42 0.65
N ILE A 275 2.08 7.03 1.54
CA ILE A 275 1.16 7.92 2.27
C ILE A 275 1.36 7.75 3.77
N ALA A 276 1.05 6.58 4.33
CA ALA A 276 1.01 6.36 5.78
C ALA A 276 2.41 6.36 6.43
N VAL A 277 3.37 5.63 5.86
CA VAL A 277 4.75 5.59 6.41
C VAL A 277 5.44 6.96 6.36
N PRO A 278 5.39 7.73 5.23
CA PRO A 278 5.92 9.09 5.22
C PRO A 278 5.29 9.99 6.28
N ALA A 279 3.98 9.95 6.42
CA ALA A 279 3.26 10.78 7.39
C ALA A 279 3.69 10.46 8.83
N ALA A 280 3.70 9.17 9.19
CA ALA A 280 4.02 8.74 10.56
C ALA A 280 5.50 8.88 10.95
N MET A 281 6.42 8.79 9.97
CA MET A 281 7.86 8.74 10.26
C MET A 281 8.60 10.05 9.98
N SER A 282 7.93 11.05 9.40
CA SER A 282 8.54 12.34 9.02
C SER A 282 9.14 13.10 10.21
N GLU A 283 8.49 13.06 11.35
CA GLU A 283 8.94 13.72 12.57
C GLU A 283 9.89 12.85 13.40
N THR A 284 9.87 11.53 13.19
CA THR A 284 10.63 10.57 14.01
C THR A 284 12.02 10.32 13.46
N VAL A 285 12.16 10.17 12.13
CA VAL A 285 13.40 9.78 11.47
C VAL A 285 14.14 11.02 10.97
N GLU A 286 14.92 11.61 11.87
CA GLU A 286 15.72 12.79 11.55
C GLU A 286 16.79 12.48 10.51
N GLY A 287 16.97 13.38 9.53
CA GLY A 287 17.97 13.28 8.48
C GLY A 287 17.63 12.28 7.37
N GLY A 288 16.45 11.68 7.38
CA GLY A 288 15.96 10.81 6.30
C GLY A 288 15.34 11.59 5.14
N ASN A 289 15.54 11.10 3.93
CA ASN A 289 15.00 11.69 2.71
C ASN A 289 13.63 11.08 2.35
N ILE A 290 12.56 11.65 2.92
CA ILE A 290 11.18 11.21 2.67
C ILE A 290 10.80 11.35 1.20
N GLY A 291 11.22 12.42 0.54
CA GLY A 291 10.94 12.62 -0.88
C GLY A 291 11.52 11.50 -1.77
N LEU A 292 12.73 11.03 -1.44
CA LEU A 292 13.34 9.90 -2.15
C LEU A 292 12.57 8.59 -1.92
N MET A 293 12.16 8.31 -0.68
CA MET A 293 11.37 7.13 -0.34
C MET A 293 10.03 7.16 -1.10
N VAL A 294 9.31 8.28 -1.07
CA VAL A 294 8.03 8.44 -1.80
C VAL A 294 8.22 8.29 -3.30
N ALA A 295 9.29 8.89 -3.87
CA ALA A 295 9.60 8.75 -5.30
C ALA A 295 9.87 7.29 -5.69
N LEU A 296 10.61 6.51 -4.90
CA LEU A 296 10.83 5.09 -5.16
C LEU A 296 9.54 4.29 -5.10
N ALA A 297 8.73 4.49 -4.06
CA ALA A 297 7.48 3.77 -3.87
C ALA A 297 6.43 4.11 -4.95
N LEU A 298 6.27 5.41 -5.31
CA LEU A 298 5.25 5.87 -6.24
C LEU A 298 5.68 5.75 -7.71
N VAL A 299 6.91 6.19 -8.04
CA VAL A 299 7.33 6.30 -9.45
C VAL A 299 7.91 4.98 -9.97
N VAL A 300 8.50 4.16 -9.11
CA VAL A 300 9.09 2.88 -9.53
C VAL A 300 8.18 1.72 -9.17
N THR A 301 7.97 1.48 -7.88
CA THR A 301 7.27 0.27 -7.41
C THR A 301 5.79 0.27 -7.77
N PHE A 302 5.08 1.38 -7.54
CA PHE A 302 3.67 1.48 -7.89
C PHE A 302 3.45 1.32 -9.40
N VAL A 303 4.25 2.03 -10.22
CA VAL A 303 4.18 1.93 -11.70
C VAL A 303 4.45 0.49 -12.13
N PHE A 304 5.50 -0.15 -11.59
CA PHE A 304 5.80 -1.54 -11.87
C PHE A 304 4.62 -2.46 -11.51
N ASN A 305 4.07 -2.33 -10.31
CA ASN A 305 2.98 -3.19 -9.84
C ASN A 305 1.72 -3.08 -10.69
N ILE A 306 1.31 -1.86 -11.07
CA ILE A 306 0.09 -1.69 -11.88
C ILE A 306 0.26 -2.07 -13.35
N SER A 307 1.48 -1.94 -13.90
CA SER A 307 1.75 -2.20 -15.32
C SER A 307 2.22 -3.61 -15.61
N VAL A 308 3.00 -4.20 -14.71
CA VAL A 308 3.64 -5.52 -14.89
C VAL A 308 3.27 -6.48 -13.76
N GLY A 309 3.33 -6.03 -12.50
CA GLY A 309 3.16 -6.89 -11.34
C GLY A 309 1.80 -7.59 -11.29
N ILE A 310 0.71 -6.81 -11.25
CA ILE A 310 -0.65 -7.37 -11.18
C ILE A 310 -0.90 -8.35 -12.34
N PRO A 311 -0.65 -8.00 -13.62
CA PRO A 311 -0.86 -8.93 -14.73
C PRO A 311 0.02 -10.17 -14.69
N LEU A 312 1.30 -10.01 -14.29
CA LEU A 312 2.24 -11.12 -14.19
C LEU A 312 1.83 -12.11 -13.11
N TYR A 313 1.48 -11.61 -11.92
CA TYR A 313 1.09 -12.45 -10.79
C TYR A 313 -0.23 -13.16 -11.07
N LEU A 314 -1.19 -12.48 -11.68
CA LEU A 314 -2.44 -13.10 -12.11
C LEU A 314 -2.19 -14.25 -13.12
N LYS A 315 -1.30 -14.03 -14.09
CA LYS A 315 -0.93 -15.07 -15.06
C LYS A 315 -0.19 -16.26 -14.43
N ILE A 316 0.54 -16.06 -13.33
CA ILE A 316 1.21 -17.15 -12.61
C ILE A 316 0.19 -17.99 -11.83
N LEU A 317 -0.90 -17.37 -11.38
CA LEU A 317 -1.94 -18.02 -10.57
C LEU A 317 -3.01 -18.73 -11.40
N SER A 318 -3.28 -18.25 -12.62
CA SER A 318 -4.19 -18.87 -13.60
C SER A 318 -3.50 -20.07 -14.29
#